data_b21251b4481825d43a1685054191aad1
#
_entry.id   b21251b4481825d43a1685054191aad1
#
_cell.length_a   1.000
_cell.length_b   1.000
_cell.length_c   1.000
_cell.angle_alpha   90.00
_cell.angle_beta   90.00
_cell.angle_gamma   90.00
#
_symmetry.space_group_name_H-M   'P 1'
#
loop_
_entity.id
_entity.type
_entity.pdbx_description
1 polymer ?
#
loop_
_entity_poly.entity_id
_entity_poly.type
_entity_poly.pdbx_seq_one_letter_code
_entity_poly.pdbx_strand_id
1 'polypeptide(L)'
;MNTDLTEAQEDYAHFLPALSGFYATYIGKQRFPDPVKGLYVDNARMPNNFANGMESLNYLNEKEGAFTYKWTLYSAGHAELDTNKHSPKEDMIRNRDRENTWALGDSGGFQIGKGVWEGDWKDPNCPKAQKKRDGVLRWMDAYMDYGMILDIPAWVARSPAGAKATGISTYDEAVAATRINNDYWMKHRTGACKFLNVLQGENHADADDWYEQMKDYCDPVKYPDNHFNGWSMGGQNMCDVHLLLKRIVTMHYDGMLQSGIHDVMHFLGTSKLEWACLLTDVQRAIRKHYNPTMMLTFDCASPFLATANGQIYIQNETPDRGKWTYRMVPSVDELKYASDTRGFKDAVLADGI
;
A
#
# COMPACT_ATOMS: atom_id res chain seq x y z
N MET A 1 1.78 21.11 -14.79
CA MET A 1 0.65 20.65 -13.95
C MET A 1 -0.12 21.89 -13.49
N ASN A 2 -1.44 21.85 -13.45
CA ASN A 2 -2.22 23.00 -13.00
C ASN A 2 -2.06 23.11 -11.47
N THR A 3 -1.44 24.14 -10.96
CA THR A 3 -1.15 24.38 -9.55
C THR A 3 -2.41 24.27 -8.68
N ASP A 4 -3.55 24.74 -9.17
CA ASP A 4 -4.84 24.67 -8.44
C ASP A 4 -5.30 23.23 -8.18
N LEU A 5 -5.04 22.30 -9.11
CA LEU A 5 -5.39 20.88 -8.92
C LEU A 5 -4.45 20.20 -7.92
N THR A 6 -3.19 20.61 -7.86
CA THR A 6 -2.22 20.05 -6.90
C THR A 6 -2.56 20.49 -5.48
N GLU A 7 -2.87 21.75 -5.28
CA GLU A 7 -3.30 22.27 -3.96
C GLU A 7 -4.63 21.62 -3.52
N ALA A 8 -5.59 21.48 -4.44
CA ALA A 8 -6.84 20.79 -4.15
C ALA A 8 -6.62 19.31 -3.76
N GLN A 9 -5.69 18.61 -4.43
CA GLN A 9 -5.37 17.22 -4.08
C GLN A 9 -4.79 17.07 -2.68
N GLU A 10 -4.02 18.05 -2.20
CA GLU A 10 -3.42 18.01 -0.87
C GLU A 10 -4.45 18.17 0.26
N ASP A 11 -5.63 18.73 -0.01
CA ASP A 11 -6.72 18.84 0.97
C ASP A 11 -7.48 17.53 1.17
N TYR A 12 -7.42 16.60 0.22
CA TYR A 12 -8.11 15.31 0.28
C TYR A 12 -7.25 14.22 0.92
N ALA A 13 -7.90 13.21 1.52
CA ALA A 13 -7.23 11.97 1.85
C ALA A 13 -6.68 11.31 0.56
N HIS A 14 -5.46 10.80 0.61
CA HIS A 14 -4.76 10.33 -0.58
C HIS A 14 -5.00 8.84 -0.83
N PHE A 15 -5.53 8.52 -1.99
CA PHE A 15 -5.59 7.14 -2.46
C PHE A 15 -4.22 6.68 -2.91
N LEU A 16 -3.76 5.54 -2.40
CA LEU A 16 -2.53 4.90 -2.81
C LEU A 16 -2.87 3.68 -3.67
N PRO A 17 -2.71 3.74 -5.00
CA PRO A 17 -2.84 2.54 -5.81
C PRO A 17 -1.86 1.48 -5.30
N ALA A 18 -2.38 0.35 -4.80
CA ALA A 18 -1.55 -0.78 -4.39
C ALA A 18 -1.02 -1.47 -5.65
N LEU A 19 0.15 -1.03 -6.09
CA LEU A 19 0.76 -1.42 -7.36
C LEU A 19 0.95 -2.93 -7.43
N SER A 20 0.26 -3.56 -8.38
CA SER A 20 0.35 -4.99 -8.55
C SER A 20 1.64 -5.41 -9.24
N GLY A 21 2.18 -6.56 -8.82
CA GLY A 21 3.39 -7.11 -9.41
C GLY A 21 3.25 -7.41 -10.91
N PHE A 22 2.04 -7.71 -11.39
CA PHE A 22 1.78 -7.93 -12.82
C PHE A 22 1.94 -6.62 -13.61
N TYR A 23 1.34 -5.51 -13.17
CA TYR A 23 1.43 -4.22 -13.83
C TYR A 23 2.87 -3.70 -13.88
N ALA A 24 3.55 -3.72 -12.74
CA ALA A 24 4.97 -3.33 -12.64
C ALA A 24 5.88 -4.19 -13.53
N THR A 25 5.53 -5.49 -13.68
CA THR A 25 6.30 -6.42 -14.53
C THR A 25 6.23 -6.06 -16.01
N TYR A 26 5.09 -5.57 -16.50
CA TYR A 26 4.98 -5.12 -17.90
C TYR A 26 6.00 -4.04 -18.23
N ILE A 27 6.07 -3.02 -17.39
CA ILE A 27 6.98 -1.88 -17.58
C ILE A 27 8.42 -2.33 -17.42
N GLY A 28 8.76 -3.00 -16.31
CA GLY A 28 10.13 -3.40 -16.03
C GLY A 28 10.69 -4.43 -17.02
N LYS A 29 9.88 -5.38 -17.48
CA LYS A 29 10.33 -6.35 -18.49
C LYS A 29 10.48 -5.73 -19.88
N GLN A 30 9.75 -4.69 -20.21
CA GLN A 30 9.92 -3.97 -21.47
C GLN A 30 11.21 -3.13 -21.45
N ARG A 31 11.52 -2.51 -20.32
CA ARG A 31 12.75 -1.77 -20.10
C ARG A 31 14.00 -2.68 -20.07
N PHE A 32 13.84 -3.90 -19.55
CA PHE A 32 14.89 -4.92 -19.47
C PHE A 32 14.45 -6.17 -20.25
N PRO A 33 14.51 -6.13 -21.58
CA PRO A 33 14.05 -7.24 -22.42
C PRO A 33 14.87 -8.52 -22.17
N ASP A 34 14.20 -9.65 -22.30
CA ASP A 34 14.86 -10.96 -22.24
C ASP A 34 15.86 -11.08 -23.41
N PRO A 35 17.12 -11.43 -23.16
CA PRO A 35 18.15 -11.48 -24.21
C PRO A 35 17.85 -12.53 -25.30
N VAL A 36 17.02 -13.53 -25.02
CA VAL A 36 16.67 -14.60 -25.95
C VAL A 36 15.28 -14.35 -26.59
N LYS A 37 14.30 -13.97 -25.78
CA LYS A 37 12.90 -13.79 -26.22
C LYS A 37 12.61 -12.40 -26.75
N GLY A 38 13.50 -11.42 -26.54
CA GLY A 38 13.33 -10.04 -26.94
C GLY A 38 12.35 -9.26 -26.05
N LEU A 39 11.64 -8.32 -26.67
CA LEU A 39 10.66 -7.47 -25.99
C LEU A 39 9.51 -8.28 -25.38
N TYR A 40 9.06 -7.88 -24.20
CA TYR A 40 7.94 -8.52 -23.51
C TYR A 40 6.58 -8.24 -24.23
N VAL A 41 6.42 -7.03 -24.75
CA VAL A 41 5.31 -6.64 -25.61
C VAL A 41 5.87 -6.25 -26.97
N ASP A 42 5.35 -6.83 -28.04
CA ASP A 42 5.75 -6.49 -29.40
C ASP A 42 5.37 -5.02 -29.69
N ASN A 43 6.30 -4.28 -30.29
CA ASN A 43 6.08 -2.89 -30.65
C ASN A 43 4.90 -2.72 -31.64
N ALA A 44 4.63 -3.70 -32.49
CA ALA A 44 3.47 -3.69 -33.38
C ALA A 44 2.12 -3.72 -32.65
N ARG A 45 2.12 -4.18 -31.40
CA ARG A 45 0.94 -4.20 -30.53
C ARG A 45 0.85 -2.99 -29.60
N MET A 46 1.82 -2.11 -29.65
CA MET A 46 1.84 -0.93 -28.80
C MET A 46 0.84 0.12 -29.32
N PRO A 47 0.00 0.73 -28.46
CA PRO A 47 -0.87 1.82 -28.87
C PRO A 47 -0.07 2.99 -29.45
N ASN A 48 -0.53 3.57 -30.56
CA ASN A 48 0.19 4.67 -31.25
C ASN A 48 0.34 5.93 -30.39
N ASN A 49 -0.51 6.12 -29.39
CA ASN A 49 -0.45 7.23 -28.46
C ASN A 49 0.52 7.00 -27.29
N PHE A 50 1.13 5.83 -27.20
CA PHE A 50 2.18 5.55 -26.22
C PHE A 50 3.55 5.96 -26.79
N ALA A 51 3.82 7.27 -26.77
CA ALA A 51 5.04 7.84 -27.33
C ALA A 51 6.33 7.21 -26.75
N ASN A 52 6.28 6.77 -25.50
CA ASN A 52 7.39 6.16 -24.78
C ASN A 52 7.19 4.65 -24.57
N GLY A 53 6.41 3.99 -25.43
CA GLY A 53 6.11 2.57 -25.30
C GLY A 53 5.46 2.23 -23.96
N MET A 54 5.89 1.14 -23.32
CA MET A 54 5.34 0.71 -22.04
C MET A 54 5.67 1.66 -20.89
N GLU A 55 6.68 2.51 -21.00
CA GLU A 55 6.97 3.53 -20.00
C GLU A 55 5.83 4.57 -19.91
N SER A 56 5.05 4.74 -20.98
CA SER A 56 3.83 5.56 -20.95
C SER A 56 2.80 5.11 -19.89
N LEU A 57 2.87 3.87 -19.41
CA LEU A 57 2.06 3.35 -18.31
C LEU A 57 2.68 3.63 -16.93
N ASN A 58 3.92 4.11 -16.87
CA ASN A 58 4.57 4.41 -15.59
C ASN A 58 4.06 5.74 -15.02
N TYR A 59 2.99 5.69 -14.25
CA TYR A 59 2.38 6.88 -13.66
C TYR A 59 3.25 7.58 -12.60
N LEU A 60 4.35 6.97 -12.16
CA LEU A 60 5.35 7.59 -11.28
C LEU A 60 6.43 8.35 -12.07
N ASN A 61 6.42 8.27 -13.40
CA ASN A 61 7.36 8.96 -14.26
C ASN A 61 6.68 10.16 -14.92
N GLU A 62 6.92 11.35 -14.37
CA GLU A 62 6.31 12.59 -14.86
C GLU A 62 6.72 12.97 -16.29
N LYS A 63 7.90 12.51 -16.72
CA LYS A 63 8.46 12.87 -18.04
C LYS A 63 7.93 12.00 -19.17
N GLU A 64 7.71 10.72 -18.91
CA GLU A 64 7.43 9.72 -19.93
C GLU A 64 6.06 9.06 -19.79
N GLY A 65 5.43 9.17 -18.62
CA GLY A 65 4.09 8.64 -18.36
C GLY A 65 3.01 9.37 -19.16
N ALA A 66 2.07 8.64 -19.74
CA ALA A 66 0.92 9.22 -20.41
C ALA A 66 -0.05 9.91 -19.42
N PHE A 67 0.00 9.54 -18.17
CA PHE A 67 -0.64 10.22 -17.03
C PHE A 67 0.26 10.10 -15.81
N THR A 68 0.14 11.01 -14.87
CA THR A 68 0.96 11.02 -13.66
C THR A 68 0.11 11.02 -12.42
N TYR A 69 0.56 10.26 -11.45
CA TYR A 69 0.01 10.24 -10.11
C TYR A 69 1.13 9.99 -9.13
N LYS A 70 1.37 10.92 -8.20
CA LYS A 70 2.61 10.91 -7.41
C LYS A 70 2.64 9.93 -6.24
N TRP A 71 1.49 9.37 -5.85
CA TRP A 71 1.39 8.48 -4.69
C TRP A 71 1.22 7.02 -5.09
N THR A 72 1.81 6.12 -4.34
CA THR A 72 1.69 4.67 -4.57
C THR A 72 1.91 3.88 -3.28
N LEU A 73 1.43 2.65 -3.28
CA LEU A 73 1.79 1.63 -2.29
C LEU A 73 2.39 0.42 -3.02
N TYR A 74 3.43 -0.17 -2.45
CA TYR A 74 3.98 -1.42 -2.94
C TYR A 74 4.29 -2.38 -1.79
N SER A 75 3.90 -3.65 -1.94
CA SER A 75 4.05 -4.64 -0.90
C SER A 75 5.38 -5.38 -0.98
N ALA A 76 6.08 -5.49 0.15
CA ALA A 76 7.24 -6.37 0.35
C ALA A 76 6.93 -7.83 0.01
N GLY A 77 5.64 -8.22 0.05
CA GLY A 77 5.18 -9.54 -0.36
C GLY A 77 5.42 -9.86 -1.84
N HIS A 78 5.55 -8.85 -2.67
CA HIS A 78 5.84 -8.97 -4.11
C HIS A 78 7.29 -8.62 -4.45
N ALA A 79 8.02 -8.03 -3.51
CA ALA A 79 9.34 -7.46 -3.70
C ALA A 79 10.45 -8.53 -3.73
N GLU A 80 11.54 -8.21 -4.43
CA GLU A 80 12.83 -8.85 -4.23
C GLU A 80 13.52 -8.17 -3.03
N LEU A 81 13.49 -8.84 -1.89
CA LEU A 81 14.00 -8.27 -0.64
C LEU A 81 15.53 -8.19 -0.59
N ASP A 82 16.23 -8.86 -1.51
CA ASP A 82 17.67 -8.68 -1.69
C ASP A 82 17.92 -7.42 -2.53
N THR A 83 18.28 -6.34 -1.85
CA THR A 83 18.49 -5.03 -2.49
C THR A 83 19.65 -5.01 -3.49
N ASN A 84 20.52 -6.02 -3.47
CA ASN A 84 21.62 -6.18 -4.44
C ASN A 84 21.15 -6.84 -5.75
N LYS A 85 19.93 -7.38 -5.79
CA LYS A 85 19.38 -7.99 -6.98
C LYS A 85 18.44 -7.03 -7.69
N HIS A 86 18.54 -7.00 -9.02
CA HIS A 86 17.57 -6.32 -9.85
C HIS A 86 16.32 -7.19 -10.03
N SER A 87 15.14 -6.57 -9.95
CA SER A 87 13.87 -7.22 -10.24
C SER A 87 13.01 -6.33 -11.13
N PRO A 88 12.62 -6.79 -12.34
CA PRO A 88 11.70 -6.04 -13.19
C PRO A 88 10.38 -5.69 -12.53
N LYS A 89 9.93 -6.50 -11.56
CA LYS A 89 8.68 -6.26 -10.81
C LYS A 89 8.68 -4.99 -9.98
N GLU A 90 9.85 -4.46 -9.67
CA GLU A 90 10.01 -3.30 -8.77
C GLU A 90 10.64 -2.11 -9.47
N ASP A 91 10.91 -2.23 -10.75
CA ASP A 91 11.63 -1.20 -11.48
C ASP A 91 10.96 0.17 -11.34
N MET A 92 9.63 0.25 -11.44
CA MET A 92 8.89 1.48 -11.23
C MET A 92 9.13 2.11 -9.86
N ILE A 93 9.29 1.28 -8.81
CA ILE A 93 9.49 1.75 -7.44
C ILE A 93 10.95 2.14 -7.20
N ARG A 94 11.89 1.29 -7.62
CA ARG A 94 13.32 1.49 -7.36
C ARG A 94 13.89 2.69 -8.11
N ASN A 95 13.37 2.96 -9.32
CA ASN A 95 13.85 4.02 -10.22
C ASN A 95 12.89 5.22 -10.31
N ARG A 96 11.90 5.32 -9.41
CA ARG A 96 11.02 6.48 -9.36
C ARG A 96 11.78 7.75 -9.02
N ASP A 97 11.27 8.87 -9.44
CA ASP A 97 11.71 10.18 -8.98
C ASP A 97 11.21 10.42 -7.55
N ARG A 98 12.12 10.26 -6.57
CA ARG A 98 11.78 10.38 -5.15
C ARG A 98 11.49 11.82 -4.70
N GLU A 99 11.88 12.82 -5.46
CA GLU A 99 11.57 14.22 -5.14
C GLU A 99 10.12 14.57 -5.49
N ASN A 100 9.60 13.96 -6.57
CA ASN A 100 8.26 14.24 -7.08
C ASN A 100 7.23 13.14 -6.81
N THR A 101 7.62 12.02 -6.22
CA THR A 101 6.72 10.89 -5.90
C THR A 101 6.83 10.46 -4.46
N TRP A 102 5.77 9.85 -3.94
CA TRP A 102 5.70 9.35 -2.58
C TRP A 102 5.23 7.90 -2.56
N ALA A 103 5.96 7.04 -1.88
CA ALA A 103 5.70 5.61 -1.83
C ALA A 103 5.62 5.08 -0.40
N LEU A 104 4.54 4.34 -0.12
CA LEU A 104 4.33 3.59 1.11
C LEU A 104 4.68 2.12 0.88
N GLY A 105 5.55 1.56 1.73
CA GLY A 105 5.85 0.15 1.76
C GLY A 105 4.87 -0.62 2.65
N ASP A 106 4.13 -1.59 2.07
CA ASP A 106 3.42 -2.59 2.87
C ASP A 106 4.38 -3.69 3.29
N SER A 107 4.36 -4.04 4.57
CA SER A 107 5.34 -4.96 5.18
C SER A 107 5.19 -6.42 4.78
N GLY A 108 4.02 -6.83 4.31
CA GLY A 108 3.72 -8.21 3.98
C GLY A 108 3.23 -9.06 5.16
N GLY A 109 2.66 -8.45 6.20
CA GLY A 109 2.00 -9.18 7.29
C GLY A 109 0.92 -10.17 6.79
N PHE A 110 0.22 -9.81 5.71
CA PHE A 110 -0.74 -10.71 5.05
C PHE A 110 -0.08 -11.99 4.50
N GLN A 111 1.14 -11.90 3.93
CA GLN A 111 1.88 -13.04 3.43
C GLN A 111 2.31 -13.98 4.57
N ILE A 112 2.63 -13.44 5.74
CA ILE A 112 2.89 -14.22 6.94
C ILE A 112 1.61 -14.99 7.32
N GLY A 113 0.51 -14.28 7.47
CA GLY A 113 -0.76 -14.88 7.85
C GLY A 113 -1.29 -15.95 6.89
N LYS A 114 -1.00 -15.81 5.60
CA LYS A 114 -1.33 -16.81 4.57
C LYS A 114 -0.32 -17.97 4.51
N GLY A 115 0.71 -17.98 5.34
CA GLY A 115 1.73 -19.02 5.35
C GLY A 115 2.70 -19.00 4.18
N VAL A 116 2.73 -17.91 3.41
CA VAL A 116 3.70 -17.73 2.31
C VAL A 116 5.11 -17.49 2.86
N TRP A 117 5.19 -16.82 4.00
CA TRP A 117 6.42 -16.59 4.74
C TRP A 117 6.43 -17.42 6.02
N GLU A 118 6.88 -18.66 5.87
CA GLU A 118 6.99 -19.59 7.00
C GLU A 118 8.08 -19.20 7.99
N GLY A 119 7.86 -19.51 9.27
CA GLY A 119 8.83 -19.35 10.35
C GLY A 119 8.16 -19.37 11.71
N ASP A 120 8.91 -19.61 12.75
CA ASP A 120 8.43 -19.35 14.11
C ASP A 120 8.60 -17.86 14.42
N TRP A 121 7.51 -17.11 14.27
CA TRP A 121 7.52 -15.66 14.46
C TRP A 121 7.55 -15.23 15.93
N LYS A 122 7.32 -16.17 16.85
CA LYS A 122 7.48 -15.96 18.32
C LYS A 122 8.93 -16.04 18.76
N ASP A 123 9.76 -16.76 18.02
CA ASP A 123 11.19 -16.84 18.31
C ASP A 123 11.93 -15.70 17.60
N PRO A 124 12.50 -14.73 18.35
CA PRO A 124 13.27 -13.64 17.76
C PRO A 124 14.50 -14.13 16.98
N ASN A 125 15.00 -15.34 17.30
CA ASN A 125 16.18 -15.94 16.70
C ASN A 125 15.84 -16.94 15.58
N CYS A 126 14.58 -17.18 15.24
CA CYS A 126 14.20 -18.05 14.14
C CYS A 126 14.83 -17.56 12.83
N PRO A 127 15.74 -18.32 12.18
CA PRO A 127 16.48 -17.84 11.01
C PRO A 127 15.59 -17.45 9.82
N LYS A 128 14.46 -18.16 9.62
CA LYS A 128 13.52 -17.86 8.54
C LYS A 128 12.79 -16.53 8.79
N ALA A 129 12.27 -16.33 10.00
CA ALA A 129 11.59 -15.10 10.40
C ALA A 129 12.55 -13.91 10.40
N GLN A 130 13.75 -14.09 10.98
CA GLN A 130 14.77 -13.04 11.03
C GLN A 130 15.22 -12.59 9.64
N LYS A 131 15.46 -13.53 8.72
CA LYS A 131 15.82 -13.21 7.32
C LYS A 131 14.74 -12.36 6.63
N LYS A 132 13.46 -12.67 6.87
CA LYS A 132 12.35 -11.89 6.30
C LYS A 132 12.25 -10.52 6.96
N ARG A 133 12.33 -10.47 8.29
CA ARG A 133 12.31 -9.24 9.08
C ARG A 133 13.40 -8.26 8.64
N ASP A 134 14.64 -8.73 8.52
CA ASP A 134 15.76 -7.92 8.03
C ASP A 134 15.57 -7.51 6.57
N GLY A 135 15.21 -8.45 5.70
CA GLY A 135 15.00 -8.18 4.28
C GLY A 135 13.95 -7.10 4.03
N VAL A 136 12.80 -7.16 4.73
CA VAL A 136 11.74 -6.15 4.61
C VAL A 136 12.23 -4.79 5.09
N LEU A 137 12.89 -4.73 6.25
CA LEU A 137 13.44 -3.48 6.78
C LEU A 137 14.43 -2.83 5.81
N ARG A 138 15.41 -3.60 5.31
CA ARG A 138 16.43 -3.10 4.35
C ARG A 138 15.81 -2.61 3.05
N TRP A 139 14.83 -3.35 2.55
CA TRP A 139 14.12 -2.98 1.34
C TRP A 139 13.33 -1.66 1.52
N MET A 140 12.64 -1.48 2.64
CA MET A 140 11.93 -0.24 2.95
C MET A 140 12.89 0.93 3.10
N ASP A 141 13.95 0.77 3.89
CA ASP A 141 14.96 1.80 4.07
C ASP A 141 15.61 2.25 2.74
N ALA A 142 15.76 1.32 1.79
CA ALA A 142 16.36 1.63 0.50
C ALA A 142 15.39 2.37 -0.46
N TYR A 143 14.10 2.02 -0.47
CA TYR A 143 13.22 2.40 -1.56
C TYR A 143 11.94 3.16 -1.17
N MET A 144 11.52 3.13 0.11
CA MET A 144 10.27 3.74 0.53
C MET A 144 10.48 5.08 1.24
N ASP A 145 9.47 5.95 1.19
CA ASP A 145 9.45 7.18 2.00
C ASP A 145 8.85 6.88 3.37
N TYR A 146 7.78 6.08 3.38
CA TYR A 146 7.20 5.52 4.58
C TYR A 146 7.04 4.00 4.41
N GLY A 147 7.10 3.27 5.52
CA GLY A 147 6.86 1.83 5.57
C GLY A 147 5.96 1.46 6.75
N MET A 148 5.08 0.49 6.56
CA MET A 148 4.36 -0.11 7.69
C MET A 148 5.28 -1.08 8.41
N ILE A 149 5.25 -1.10 9.74
CA ILE A 149 5.98 -2.11 10.52
C ILE A 149 5.46 -3.51 10.17
N LEU A 150 6.30 -4.52 10.39
CA LEU A 150 5.92 -5.91 10.10
C LEU A 150 5.08 -6.48 11.24
N ASP A 151 3.79 -6.23 11.18
CA ASP A 151 2.83 -6.79 12.13
C ASP A 151 2.48 -8.26 11.83
N ILE A 152 2.03 -8.96 12.83
CA ILE A 152 1.40 -10.27 12.69
C ILE A 152 -0.10 -10.06 12.89
N PRO A 153 -0.92 -10.11 11.81
CA PRO A 153 -2.34 -9.82 11.91
C PRO A 153 -3.06 -10.72 12.93
N ALA A 154 -3.93 -10.15 13.75
CA ALA A 154 -4.63 -10.87 14.83
C ALA A 154 -5.42 -12.10 14.33
N TRP A 155 -5.99 -12.05 13.11
CA TRP A 155 -6.74 -13.15 12.52
C TRP A 155 -5.90 -14.42 12.23
N VAL A 156 -4.56 -14.33 12.22
CA VAL A 156 -3.65 -15.48 12.02
C VAL A 156 -3.89 -16.54 13.07
N ALA A 157 -4.10 -16.14 14.33
CA ALA A 157 -4.36 -17.06 15.44
C ALA A 157 -5.63 -17.90 15.26
N ARG A 158 -6.59 -17.41 14.47
CA ARG A 158 -7.86 -18.11 14.18
C ARG A 158 -7.81 -18.95 12.90
N SER A 159 -6.73 -18.85 12.13
CA SER A 159 -6.52 -19.62 10.90
C SER A 159 -5.65 -20.85 11.19
N PRO A 160 -6.17 -22.09 11.08
CA PRO A 160 -5.35 -23.28 11.31
C PRO A 160 -4.09 -23.35 10.43
N ALA A 161 -4.21 -22.90 9.16
CA ALA A 161 -3.08 -22.82 8.24
C ALA A 161 -2.08 -21.74 8.65
N GLY A 162 -2.58 -20.55 9.04
CA GLY A 162 -1.76 -19.46 9.56
C GLY A 162 -1.03 -19.86 10.83
N ALA A 163 -1.73 -20.40 11.80
CA ALA A 163 -1.14 -20.87 13.05
C ALA A 163 -0.05 -21.93 12.82
N LYS A 164 -0.29 -22.89 11.93
CA LYS A 164 0.71 -23.92 11.57
C LYS A 164 1.96 -23.31 10.92
N ALA A 165 1.78 -22.33 10.01
CA ALA A 165 2.88 -21.74 9.26
C ALA A 165 3.73 -20.77 10.11
N THR A 166 3.13 -20.14 11.11
CA THR A 166 3.74 -19.03 11.88
C THR A 166 4.11 -19.41 13.32
N GLY A 167 3.58 -20.50 13.84
CA GLY A 167 3.65 -20.84 15.27
C GLY A 167 2.73 -19.99 16.16
N ILE A 168 1.88 -19.12 15.59
CA ILE A 168 0.97 -18.21 16.31
C ILE A 168 -0.41 -18.85 16.42
N SER A 169 -0.90 -19.03 17.63
CA SER A 169 -2.18 -19.70 17.92
C SER A 169 -3.13 -18.89 18.82
N THR A 170 -2.65 -17.79 19.37
CA THR A 170 -3.46 -16.89 20.20
C THR A 170 -3.26 -15.43 19.80
N TYR A 171 -4.20 -14.57 20.20
CA TYR A 171 -4.10 -13.13 20.03
C TYR A 171 -2.84 -12.57 20.71
N ASP A 172 -2.58 -12.98 21.97
CA ASP A 172 -1.42 -12.52 22.74
C ASP A 172 -0.09 -12.90 22.06
N GLU A 173 -0.03 -14.07 21.44
CA GLU A 173 1.13 -14.48 20.64
C GLU A 173 1.33 -13.61 19.41
N ALA A 174 0.25 -13.17 18.74
CA ALA A 174 0.32 -12.25 17.60
C ALA A 174 0.84 -10.87 18.04
N VAL A 175 0.34 -10.35 19.16
CA VAL A 175 0.82 -9.11 19.81
C VAL A 175 2.30 -9.23 20.14
N ALA A 176 2.70 -10.29 20.85
CA ALA A 176 4.09 -10.51 21.28
C ALA A 176 5.04 -10.63 20.08
N ALA A 177 4.64 -11.34 19.02
CA ALA A 177 5.43 -11.47 17.80
C ALA A 177 5.56 -10.13 17.05
N THR A 178 4.49 -9.31 17.03
CA THR A 178 4.56 -7.96 16.48
C THR A 178 5.52 -7.08 17.28
N ARG A 179 5.53 -7.16 18.60
CA ARG A 179 6.51 -6.45 19.45
C ARG A 179 7.94 -6.86 19.14
N ILE A 180 8.22 -8.15 18.94
CA ILE A 180 9.55 -8.62 18.49
C ILE A 180 9.97 -7.94 17.19
N ASN A 181 9.05 -7.79 16.24
CA ASN A 181 9.33 -7.09 14.99
C ASN A 181 9.55 -5.59 15.22
N ASN A 182 8.74 -4.95 16.06
CA ASN A 182 8.90 -3.53 16.39
C ASN A 182 10.24 -3.26 17.07
N ASP A 183 10.61 -4.07 18.08
CA ASP A 183 11.92 -3.97 18.74
C ASP A 183 13.08 -4.13 17.76
N TYR A 184 12.93 -5.03 16.80
CA TYR A 184 13.92 -5.21 15.74
C TYR A 184 14.01 -3.96 14.85
N TRP A 185 12.88 -3.38 14.42
CA TRP A 185 12.83 -2.14 13.64
C TRP A 185 13.48 -0.97 14.38
N MET A 186 13.10 -0.78 15.66
CA MET A 186 13.64 0.27 16.51
C MET A 186 15.17 0.22 16.61
N LYS A 187 15.72 -1.00 16.68
CA LYS A 187 17.15 -1.23 16.83
C LYS A 187 17.94 -1.13 15.54
N HIS A 188 17.34 -1.51 14.39
CA HIS A 188 18.11 -1.77 13.17
C HIS A 188 17.77 -0.84 12.00
N ARG A 189 16.75 0.02 12.11
CA ARG A 189 16.42 1.00 11.07
C ARG A 189 17.54 2.01 10.87
N THR A 190 17.69 2.51 9.64
CA THR A 190 18.71 3.51 9.32
C THR A 190 18.21 4.94 9.42
N GLY A 191 16.90 5.14 9.55
CA GLY A 191 16.23 6.43 9.51
C GLY A 191 15.97 6.97 8.10
N ALA A 192 16.33 6.25 7.04
CA ALA A 192 16.04 6.66 5.68
C ALA A 192 14.54 6.57 5.35
N CYS A 193 13.87 5.53 5.85
CA CYS A 193 12.42 5.36 5.77
C CYS A 193 11.75 5.76 7.09
N LYS A 194 10.63 6.46 7.03
CA LYS A 194 9.76 6.70 8.18
C LYS A 194 8.80 5.53 8.36
N PHE A 195 8.47 5.15 9.59
CA PHE A 195 7.65 3.97 9.84
C PHE A 195 6.31 4.30 10.50
N LEU A 196 5.26 3.61 10.03
CA LEU A 196 3.92 3.64 10.60
C LEU A 196 3.72 2.43 11.51
N ASN A 197 3.26 2.67 12.73
CA ASN A 197 2.89 1.62 13.66
C ASN A 197 1.53 1.03 13.25
N VAL A 198 1.47 -0.28 13.05
CA VAL A 198 0.24 -0.94 12.59
C VAL A 198 -0.63 -1.32 13.78
N LEU A 199 -1.87 -0.87 13.76
CA LEU A 199 -2.90 -1.24 14.73
C LEU A 199 -3.80 -2.32 14.14
N GLN A 200 -3.99 -3.39 14.90
CA GLN A 200 -4.86 -4.51 14.56
C GLN A 200 -6.02 -4.63 15.56
N GLY A 201 -6.72 -5.71 15.53
CA GLY A 201 -7.86 -6.06 16.40
C GLY A 201 -9.06 -6.50 15.57
N GLU A 202 -9.76 -7.53 16.04
CA GLU A 202 -10.93 -8.08 15.35
C GLU A 202 -12.26 -7.61 15.97
N ASN A 203 -12.16 -6.88 17.09
CA ASN A 203 -13.25 -6.24 17.82
C ASN A 203 -12.72 -5.02 18.58
N HIS A 204 -13.58 -4.27 19.23
CA HIS A 204 -13.21 -3.06 19.96
C HIS A 204 -12.23 -3.34 21.12
N ALA A 205 -12.41 -4.42 21.87
CA ALA A 205 -11.56 -4.76 23.00
C ALA A 205 -10.15 -5.13 22.52
N ASP A 206 -10.04 -5.99 21.50
CA ASP A 206 -8.75 -6.34 20.89
C ASP A 206 -8.05 -5.10 20.33
N ALA A 207 -8.79 -4.20 19.67
CA ALA A 207 -8.24 -2.99 19.09
C ALA A 207 -7.74 -1.99 20.14
N ASP A 208 -8.43 -1.90 21.29
CA ASP A 208 -8.02 -1.08 22.42
C ASP A 208 -6.76 -1.65 23.07
N ASP A 209 -6.73 -2.96 23.32
CA ASP A 209 -5.57 -3.63 23.90
C ASP A 209 -4.34 -3.54 22.99
N TRP A 210 -4.52 -3.78 21.66
CA TRP A 210 -3.43 -3.64 20.71
C TRP A 210 -2.83 -2.24 20.72
N TYR A 211 -3.67 -1.22 20.74
CA TYR A 211 -3.21 0.17 20.81
C TYR A 211 -2.41 0.41 22.09
N GLU A 212 -2.91 0.01 23.24
CA GLU A 212 -2.22 0.18 24.53
C GLU A 212 -0.84 -0.50 24.53
N GLN A 213 -0.74 -1.67 23.92
CA GLN A 213 0.51 -2.42 23.84
C GLN A 213 1.52 -1.88 22.84
N MET A 214 1.05 -1.13 21.82
CA MET A 214 1.88 -0.65 20.70
C MET A 214 2.17 0.85 20.74
N LYS A 215 1.38 1.66 21.46
CA LYS A 215 1.48 3.12 21.39
C LYS A 215 2.85 3.66 21.79
N ASP A 216 3.53 3.02 22.71
CA ASP A 216 4.83 3.45 23.20
C ASP A 216 5.90 3.55 22.10
N TYR A 217 5.83 2.71 21.07
CA TYR A 217 6.76 2.78 19.93
C TYR A 217 6.64 4.07 19.11
N CYS A 218 5.54 4.81 19.26
CA CYS A 218 5.35 6.13 18.67
C CYS A 218 5.72 7.28 19.61
N ASP A 219 6.04 7.01 20.89
CA ASP A 219 6.31 8.04 21.88
C ASP A 219 7.72 8.65 21.71
N PRO A 220 7.84 9.91 21.27
CA PRO A 220 9.14 10.55 21.10
C PRO A 220 9.86 10.84 22.41
N VAL A 221 9.17 10.78 23.56
CA VAL A 221 9.81 10.93 24.88
C VAL A 221 10.48 9.61 25.29
N LYS A 222 9.83 8.47 25.01
CA LYS A 222 10.41 7.13 25.26
C LYS A 222 11.51 6.77 24.27
N TYR A 223 11.32 7.15 23.01
CA TYR A 223 12.22 6.80 21.90
C TYR A 223 12.60 8.06 21.10
N PRO A 224 13.40 8.98 21.64
CA PRO A 224 13.64 10.29 21.03
C PRO A 224 14.27 10.21 19.63
N ASP A 225 15.11 9.20 19.38
CA ASP A 225 15.88 9.10 18.13
C ASP A 225 15.23 8.15 17.09
N ASN A 226 14.34 7.27 17.52
CA ASN A 226 13.87 6.17 16.67
C ASN A 226 12.39 5.78 16.84
N HIS A 227 11.54 6.65 17.42
CA HIS A 227 10.08 6.44 17.46
C HIS A 227 9.50 6.25 16.06
N PHE A 228 8.36 5.56 15.97
CA PHE A 228 7.61 5.49 14.71
C PHE A 228 6.88 6.80 14.41
N ASN A 229 6.65 7.07 13.13
CA ASN A 229 6.32 8.40 12.62
C ASN A 229 4.84 8.57 12.25
N GLY A 230 3.99 7.68 12.70
CA GLY A 230 2.56 7.71 12.43
C GLY A 230 1.91 6.34 12.58
N TRP A 231 0.74 6.19 12.00
CA TRP A 231 -0.15 5.08 12.28
C TRP A 231 -0.66 4.40 11.01
N SER A 232 -0.89 3.09 11.07
CA SER A 232 -1.59 2.35 10.04
C SER A 232 -2.76 1.59 10.66
N MET A 233 -3.96 1.80 10.15
CA MET A 233 -5.21 1.28 10.66
C MET A 233 -5.56 -0.03 9.97
N GLY A 234 -5.43 -1.14 10.69
CA GLY A 234 -5.80 -2.48 10.26
C GLY A 234 -6.94 -3.07 11.07
N GLY A 235 -7.36 -4.30 10.74
CA GLY A 235 -8.43 -4.99 11.45
C GLY A 235 -9.73 -4.18 11.53
N GLN A 236 -10.37 -4.16 12.69
CA GLN A 236 -11.62 -3.41 12.91
C GLN A 236 -11.43 -1.88 12.80
N ASN A 237 -10.22 -1.35 13.07
CA ASN A 237 -9.95 0.08 13.01
C ASN A 237 -10.16 0.70 11.61
N MET A 238 -10.06 -0.10 10.56
CA MET A 238 -10.18 0.39 9.18
C MET A 238 -11.60 0.35 8.62
N CYS A 239 -12.57 -0.26 9.30
CA CYS A 239 -13.93 -0.46 8.79
C CYS A 239 -15.05 -0.06 9.75
N ASP A 240 -14.71 0.36 10.97
CA ASP A 240 -15.66 0.82 11.99
C ASP A 240 -15.42 2.30 12.30
N VAL A 241 -16.35 3.15 11.85
CA VAL A 241 -16.26 4.62 12.00
C VAL A 241 -16.23 5.03 13.47
N HIS A 242 -17.03 4.37 14.32
CA HIS A 242 -17.07 4.69 15.75
C HIS A 242 -15.71 4.39 16.44
N LEU A 243 -15.15 3.22 16.15
CA LEU A 243 -13.84 2.85 16.67
C LEU A 243 -12.75 3.79 16.15
N LEU A 244 -12.79 4.15 14.87
CA LEU A 244 -11.87 5.11 14.26
C LEU A 244 -11.88 6.46 15.00
N LEU A 245 -13.06 7.05 15.17
CA LEU A 245 -13.18 8.36 15.85
C LEU A 245 -12.73 8.27 17.30
N LYS A 246 -13.14 7.23 18.03
CA LYS A 246 -12.65 6.95 19.39
C LYS A 246 -11.12 6.87 19.41
N ARG A 247 -10.52 6.15 18.48
CA ARG A 247 -9.05 5.97 18.41
C ARG A 247 -8.32 7.29 18.19
N ILE A 248 -8.80 8.14 17.27
CA ILE A 248 -8.23 9.46 17.01
C ILE A 248 -8.26 10.33 18.26
N VAL A 249 -9.40 10.36 18.95
CA VAL A 249 -9.54 11.12 20.20
C VAL A 249 -8.60 10.58 21.29
N THR A 250 -8.51 9.27 21.45
CA THR A 250 -7.57 8.64 22.41
C THR A 250 -6.13 9.01 22.08
N MET A 251 -5.71 8.88 20.82
CA MET A 251 -4.36 9.25 20.36
C MET A 251 -4.03 10.72 20.64
N HIS A 252 -5.02 11.61 20.48
CA HIS A 252 -4.82 13.03 20.80
C HIS A 252 -4.52 13.22 22.29
N TYR A 253 -5.33 12.65 23.17
CA TYR A 253 -5.12 12.78 24.62
C TYR A 253 -3.85 12.08 25.11
N ASP A 254 -3.42 11.02 24.46
CA ASP A 254 -2.16 10.35 24.74
C ASP A 254 -0.93 11.09 24.16
N GLY A 255 -1.14 12.18 23.41
CA GLY A 255 -0.05 12.91 22.77
C GLY A 255 0.56 12.22 21.54
N MET A 256 -0.21 11.29 20.92
CA MET A 256 0.25 10.45 19.81
C MET A 256 -0.20 10.96 18.42
N LEU A 257 -0.57 12.26 18.33
CA LEU A 257 -0.89 12.96 17.08
C LEU A 257 -0.11 14.27 16.96
N GLN A 258 1.17 14.28 17.35
CA GLN A 258 2.01 15.48 17.33
C GLN A 258 2.39 15.86 15.90
N SER A 259 2.23 17.16 15.57
CA SER A 259 2.65 17.73 14.30
C SER A 259 4.17 17.64 14.12
N GLY A 260 4.62 17.29 12.92
CA GLY A 260 6.03 17.08 12.59
C GLY A 260 6.57 15.70 12.98
N ILE A 261 5.78 14.91 13.74
CA ILE A 261 6.15 13.58 14.21
C ILE A 261 5.19 12.52 13.63
N HIS A 262 3.89 12.63 13.94
CA HIS A 262 2.87 11.65 13.58
C HIS A 262 2.01 12.19 12.42
N ASP A 263 2.64 12.50 11.30
CA ASP A 263 1.99 13.25 10.22
C ASP A 263 1.26 12.35 9.21
N VAL A 264 1.39 11.03 9.31
CA VAL A 264 0.76 10.10 8.39
C VAL A 264 -0.09 9.07 9.14
N MET A 265 -1.34 8.91 8.66
CA MET A 265 -2.22 7.84 9.10
C MET A 265 -2.77 7.11 7.87
N HIS A 266 -2.51 5.81 7.78
CA HIS A 266 -2.87 4.99 6.64
C HIS A 266 -4.00 4.00 6.98
N PHE A 267 -4.93 3.80 6.04
CA PHE A 267 -6.07 2.86 6.17
C PHE A 267 -5.90 1.70 5.19
N LEU A 268 -5.64 0.53 5.74
CA LEU A 268 -5.33 -0.69 4.98
C LEU A 268 -6.54 -1.21 4.20
N GLY A 269 -6.36 -1.45 2.90
CA GLY A 269 -7.31 -2.17 2.07
C GLY A 269 -8.68 -1.51 1.90
N THR A 270 -8.79 -0.21 2.10
CA THR A 270 -10.03 0.56 2.01
C THR A 270 -10.23 1.08 0.59
N SER A 271 -11.32 0.70 -0.07
CA SER A 271 -11.55 1.02 -1.48
C SER A 271 -12.90 1.68 -1.79
N LYS A 272 -13.78 1.78 -0.81
CA LYS A 272 -15.11 2.37 -1.01
C LYS A 272 -15.05 3.89 -1.10
N LEU A 273 -15.79 4.47 -2.04
CA LEU A 273 -15.81 5.91 -2.27
C LEU A 273 -16.34 6.69 -1.05
N GLU A 274 -17.30 6.11 -0.32
CA GLU A 274 -17.83 6.70 0.91
C GLU A 274 -16.73 6.86 1.97
N TRP A 275 -15.79 5.90 2.04
CA TRP A 275 -14.63 6.00 2.92
C TRP A 275 -13.66 7.09 2.49
N ALA A 276 -13.45 7.29 1.19
CA ALA A 276 -12.61 8.37 0.69
C ALA A 276 -13.16 9.75 1.12
N CYS A 277 -14.48 9.94 1.04
CA CYS A 277 -15.14 11.15 1.52
C CYS A 277 -15.00 11.30 3.04
N LEU A 278 -15.32 10.24 3.80
CA LEU A 278 -15.19 10.24 5.26
C LEU A 278 -13.76 10.55 5.71
N LEU A 279 -12.77 9.88 5.14
CA LEU A 279 -11.37 10.09 5.50
C LEU A 279 -10.89 11.51 5.17
N THR A 280 -11.40 12.11 4.10
CA THR A 280 -11.14 13.51 3.78
C THR A 280 -11.68 14.45 4.86
N ASP A 281 -12.90 14.25 5.32
CA ASP A 281 -13.48 15.07 6.38
C ASP A 281 -12.77 14.83 7.73
N VAL A 282 -12.40 13.59 8.02
CA VAL A 282 -11.58 13.26 9.20
C VAL A 282 -10.20 13.94 9.13
N GLN A 283 -9.53 13.93 7.96
CA GLN A 283 -8.27 14.64 7.76
C GLN A 283 -8.41 16.13 8.06
N ARG A 284 -9.42 16.78 7.51
CA ARG A 284 -9.71 18.19 7.73
C ARG A 284 -9.97 18.49 9.22
N ALA A 285 -10.71 17.61 9.90
CA ALA A 285 -10.98 17.75 11.33
C ALA A 285 -9.69 17.60 12.16
N ILE A 286 -8.84 16.61 11.86
CA ILE A 286 -7.55 16.43 12.54
C ILE A 286 -6.66 17.64 12.30
N ARG A 287 -6.55 18.10 11.06
CA ARG A 287 -5.73 19.29 10.70
C ARG A 287 -6.17 20.55 11.43
N LYS A 288 -7.48 20.72 11.57
CA LYS A 288 -8.06 21.88 12.25
C LYS A 288 -7.84 21.87 13.77
N HIS A 289 -7.91 20.69 14.39
CA HIS A 289 -8.03 20.61 15.85
C HIS A 289 -6.82 19.97 16.55
N TYR A 290 -6.04 19.16 15.86
CA TYR A 290 -5.00 18.34 16.50
C TYR A 290 -3.63 18.47 15.84
N ASN A 291 -3.54 18.18 14.54
CA ASN A 291 -2.26 18.12 13.82
C ASN A 291 -2.42 18.72 12.40
N PRO A 292 -2.00 19.98 12.17
CA PRO A 292 -2.18 20.67 10.89
C PRO A 292 -1.42 20.05 9.71
N THR A 293 -0.45 19.18 9.97
CA THR A 293 0.36 18.51 8.95
C THR A 293 -0.12 17.08 8.63
N MET A 294 -1.19 16.63 9.28
CA MET A 294 -1.72 15.27 9.08
C MET A 294 -2.09 14.99 7.63
N MET A 295 -1.63 13.85 7.14
CA MET A 295 -1.99 13.27 5.85
C MET A 295 -2.64 11.90 6.08
N LEU A 296 -3.91 11.76 5.72
CA LEU A 296 -4.58 10.48 5.69
C LEU A 296 -4.41 9.85 4.32
N THR A 297 -4.08 8.55 4.33
CA THR A 297 -3.92 7.76 3.11
C THR A 297 -4.73 6.47 3.20
N PHE A 298 -5.13 5.93 2.07
CA PHE A 298 -5.83 4.65 1.99
C PHE A 298 -5.49 3.94 0.68
N ASP A 299 -5.58 2.62 0.66
CA ASP A 299 -5.13 1.83 -0.50
C ASP A 299 -6.15 0.79 -0.95
N CYS A 300 -6.04 0.38 -2.19
CA CYS A 300 -6.52 -0.92 -2.65
C CYS A 300 -5.86 -1.38 -3.94
N ALA A 301 -5.88 -2.70 -4.16
CA ALA A 301 -5.42 -3.32 -5.40
C ALA A 301 -6.50 -3.38 -6.50
N SER A 302 -7.74 -2.97 -6.20
CA SER A 302 -8.90 -3.15 -7.09
C SER A 302 -8.71 -2.58 -8.50
N PRO A 303 -8.10 -1.40 -8.73
CA PRO A 303 -7.89 -0.88 -10.08
C PRO A 303 -7.03 -1.80 -10.94
N PHE A 304 -5.94 -2.34 -10.37
CA PHE A 304 -5.07 -3.26 -11.09
C PHE A 304 -5.69 -4.63 -11.29
N LEU A 305 -6.47 -5.12 -10.30
CA LEU A 305 -7.20 -6.38 -10.41
C LEU A 305 -8.31 -6.27 -11.47
N ALA A 306 -9.02 -5.15 -11.52
CA ALA A 306 -10.02 -4.90 -12.56
C ALA A 306 -9.38 -4.93 -13.95
N THR A 307 -8.26 -4.24 -14.13
CA THR A 307 -7.51 -4.23 -15.40
C THR A 307 -7.01 -5.64 -15.76
N ALA A 308 -6.47 -6.40 -14.79
CA ALA A 308 -6.02 -7.78 -15.01
C ALA A 308 -7.15 -8.72 -15.44
N ASN A 309 -8.38 -8.43 -14.99
CA ASN A 309 -9.60 -9.17 -15.35
C ASN A 309 -10.31 -8.59 -16.59
N GLY A 310 -9.67 -7.70 -17.36
CA GLY A 310 -10.25 -7.07 -18.53
C GLY A 310 -11.48 -6.22 -18.21
N GLN A 311 -11.49 -5.57 -17.05
CA GLN A 311 -12.59 -4.72 -16.59
C GLN A 311 -12.16 -3.25 -16.52
N ILE A 312 -13.10 -2.36 -16.77
CA ILE A 312 -12.94 -0.92 -16.62
C ILE A 312 -14.01 -0.34 -15.69
N TYR A 313 -13.67 0.74 -15.01
CA TYR A 313 -14.64 1.51 -14.25
C TYR A 313 -15.33 2.51 -15.16
N ILE A 314 -16.65 2.52 -15.11
CA ILE A 314 -17.46 3.52 -15.81
C ILE A 314 -18.37 4.23 -14.82
N GLN A 315 -18.62 5.52 -15.06
CA GLN A 315 -19.63 6.28 -14.35
C GLN A 315 -21.00 5.95 -14.92
N ASN A 316 -22.04 5.87 -14.10
CA ASN A 316 -23.40 5.78 -14.60
C ASN A 316 -23.82 7.09 -15.27
N GLU A 317 -24.44 6.99 -16.44
CA GLU A 317 -24.89 8.12 -17.24
C GLU A 317 -26.01 8.95 -16.61
N THR A 318 -26.77 8.33 -15.70
CA THR A 318 -27.80 9.01 -14.90
C THR A 318 -27.44 8.97 -13.44
N PRO A 319 -26.59 9.88 -12.95
CA PRO A 319 -26.36 9.98 -11.53
C PRO A 319 -27.66 10.44 -10.86
N ASP A 320 -28.25 9.59 -10.03
CA ASP A 320 -29.23 10.03 -9.06
C ASP A 320 -28.60 11.19 -8.29
N ARG A 321 -29.30 12.33 -8.20
CA ARG A 321 -28.76 13.54 -7.58
C ARG A 321 -28.25 13.18 -6.18
N GLY A 322 -26.94 13.28 -5.96
CA GLY A 322 -26.27 12.97 -4.71
C GLY A 322 -25.73 11.54 -4.56
N LYS A 323 -25.83 10.69 -5.57
CA LYS A 323 -25.17 9.37 -5.57
C LYS A 323 -24.11 9.28 -6.65
N TRP A 324 -22.87 9.14 -6.25
CA TRP A 324 -21.75 8.85 -7.15
C TRP A 324 -21.71 7.33 -7.36
N THR A 325 -22.13 6.88 -8.52
CA THR A 325 -22.15 5.46 -8.84
C THR A 325 -21.17 5.14 -9.93
N TYR A 326 -20.18 4.31 -9.60
CA TYR A 326 -19.28 3.70 -10.56
C TYR A 326 -19.58 2.20 -10.61
N ARG A 327 -19.47 1.63 -11.78
CA ARG A 327 -19.57 0.19 -11.97
C ARG A 327 -18.40 -0.32 -12.79
N MET A 328 -18.05 -1.57 -12.59
CA MET A 328 -17.11 -2.28 -13.46
C MET A 328 -17.87 -2.96 -14.59
N VAL A 329 -17.36 -2.80 -15.78
CA VAL A 329 -17.84 -3.49 -16.98
C VAL A 329 -16.68 -4.19 -17.68
N PRO A 330 -16.91 -5.31 -18.39
CA PRO A 330 -15.89 -5.87 -19.26
C PRO A 330 -15.44 -4.86 -20.30
N SER A 331 -14.14 -4.72 -20.49
CA SER A 331 -13.58 -3.88 -21.55
C SER A 331 -13.69 -4.54 -22.91
N VAL A 332 -13.54 -5.88 -22.94
CA VAL A 332 -13.57 -6.73 -24.14
C VAL A 332 -14.09 -8.13 -23.77
N ASP A 333 -14.63 -8.84 -24.76
CA ASP A 333 -14.92 -10.26 -24.65
C ASP A 333 -13.61 -11.06 -24.82
N GLU A 334 -13.13 -11.67 -23.74
CA GLU A 334 -11.87 -12.45 -23.74
C GLU A 334 -11.88 -13.59 -24.76
N LEU A 335 -13.00 -14.26 -24.94
CA LEU A 335 -13.13 -15.36 -25.92
C LEU A 335 -13.01 -14.84 -27.34
N LYS A 336 -13.60 -13.68 -27.63
CA LYS A 336 -13.55 -13.03 -28.94
C LYS A 336 -12.13 -12.55 -29.29
N TYR A 337 -11.38 -12.07 -28.29
CA TYR A 337 -10.09 -11.45 -28.49
C TYR A 337 -8.88 -12.30 -28.11
N ALA A 338 -9.08 -13.50 -27.60
CA ALA A 338 -8.00 -14.40 -27.17
C ALA A 338 -6.96 -14.68 -28.29
N SER A 339 -7.38 -14.65 -29.56
CA SER A 339 -6.52 -14.81 -30.74
C SER A 339 -6.28 -13.51 -31.51
N ASP A 340 -6.74 -12.37 -31.01
CA ASP A 340 -6.63 -11.10 -31.69
C ASP A 340 -5.18 -10.58 -31.66
N THR A 341 -4.61 -10.37 -32.84
CA THR A 341 -3.25 -9.83 -33.02
C THR A 341 -3.24 -8.35 -33.35
N ARG A 342 -4.41 -7.71 -33.45
CA ARG A 342 -4.51 -6.26 -33.71
C ARG A 342 -3.87 -5.45 -32.59
N GLY A 343 -3.39 -4.28 -32.91
CA GLY A 343 -3.01 -3.29 -31.92
C GLY A 343 -4.21 -2.92 -31.03
N PHE A 344 -3.96 -2.59 -29.77
CA PHE A 344 -5.02 -2.24 -28.79
C PHE A 344 -5.96 -1.14 -29.32
N LYS A 345 -5.40 -0.09 -29.95
CA LYS A 345 -6.16 1.00 -30.55
C LYS A 345 -7.14 0.52 -31.63
N ASP A 346 -6.65 -0.37 -32.50
CA ASP A 346 -7.45 -0.85 -33.62
C ASP A 346 -8.58 -1.78 -33.15
N ALA A 347 -8.32 -2.57 -32.11
CA ALA A 347 -9.32 -3.40 -31.47
C ALA A 347 -10.41 -2.54 -30.80
N VAL A 348 -10.03 -1.53 -30.03
CA VAL A 348 -10.94 -0.62 -29.32
C VAL A 348 -11.82 0.17 -30.30
N LEU A 349 -11.24 0.75 -31.36
CA LEU A 349 -11.99 1.53 -32.35
C LEU A 349 -12.95 0.67 -33.18
N ALA A 350 -12.55 -0.56 -33.50
CA ALA A 350 -13.39 -1.47 -34.29
C ALA A 350 -14.58 -2.01 -33.48
N ASP A 351 -14.47 -2.12 -32.17
CA ASP A 351 -15.49 -2.69 -31.31
C ASP A 351 -16.33 -1.63 -30.56
N GLY A 352 -16.11 -0.34 -30.86
CA GLY A 352 -16.97 0.75 -30.38
C GLY A 352 -16.82 1.07 -28.88
N ILE A 353 -15.63 0.80 -28.33
CA ILE A 353 -15.29 1.12 -26.94
C ILE A 353 -14.63 2.51 -26.85
#